data_08e52dd83ef7f6b5187dbb50462bd308
#
_entry.id   08e52dd83ef7f6b5187dbb50462bd308
#
_cell.length_a   1.000
_cell.length_b   1.000
_cell.length_c   1.000
_cell.angle_alpha   90.00
_cell.angle_beta   90.00
_cell.angle_gamma   90.00
#
_symmetry.space_group_name_H-M   'P 1'
#
loop_
_entity.id
_entity.type
_entity.pdbx_description
1 polymer ?
#
loop_
_entity_poly.entity_id
_entity_poly.type
_entity_poly.pdbx_seq_one_letter_code
_entity_poly.pdbx_strand_id
1 'polypeptide(L)'
;MVVVIIIAIVVALIIIGRLTDQKEKVYRDEYRKNKRRLRVALSRQEQLATLYFMYRMASVDGEFADIEKHAYTKMCVEFAIAPNDAELMTFITMGDVIPLQILRNAGTKKQDYILGLMIIMMMVDHKIEDAELTLIGETAFKIGMSREQVREISDQVMEMYAQSCQ
;
A
#
# COMPACT_ATOMS: atom_id res chain seq x y z
N MET A 1 32.90 36.21 -22.75
CA MET A 1 33.05 35.30 -21.58
C MET A 1 31.71 34.97 -20.89
N VAL A 2 30.90 35.99 -20.56
CA VAL A 2 29.58 35.77 -19.86
C VAL A 2 28.60 34.89 -20.65
N VAL A 3 28.49 35.07 -21.97
CA VAL A 3 27.57 34.29 -22.83
C VAL A 3 27.90 32.80 -22.85
N VAL A 4 29.19 32.44 -22.83
CA VAL A 4 29.64 31.04 -22.82
C VAL A 4 29.26 30.34 -21.50
N ILE A 5 29.35 31.08 -20.37
CA ILE A 5 28.98 30.56 -19.06
C ILE A 5 27.45 30.31 -18.98
N ILE A 6 26.65 31.24 -19.51
CA ILE A 6 25.18 31.09 -19.54
C ILE A 6 24.78 29.86 -20.39
N ILE A 7 25.38 29.68 -21.55
CA ILE A 7 25.11 28.52 -22.40
C ILE A 7 25.49 27.21 -21.69
N ALA A 8 26.62 27.15 -20.99
CA ALA A 8 27.03 25.97 -20.24
C ALA A 8 26.06 25.61 -19.10
N ILE A 9 25.55 26.62 -18.39
CA ILE A 9 24.55 26.42 -17.33
C ILE A 9 23.24 25.91 -17.91
N VAL A 10 22.76 26.47 -19.02
CA VAL A 10 21.51 26.03 -19.67
C VAL A 10 21.64 24.58 -20.17
N VAL A 11 22.78 24.24 -20.79
CA VAL A 11 23.04 22.85 -21.23
C VAL A 11 23.10 21.87 -20.05
N ALA A 12 23.75 22.27 -18.94
CA ALA A 12 23.79 21.43 -17.72
C ALA A 12 22.39 21.23 -17.14
N LEU A 13 21.54 22.24 -17.08
CA LEU A 13 20.16 22.11 -16.60
C LEU A 13 19.30 21.22 -17.49
N ILE A 14 19.49 21.27 -18.82
CA ILE A 14 18.80 20.38 -19.77
C ILE A 14 19.25 18.93 -19.58
N ILE A 15 20.55 18.69 -19.36
CA ILE A 15 21.08 17.34 -19.13
C ILE A 15 20.56 16.79 -17.80
N ILE A 16 20.57 17.59 -16.74
CA ILE A 16 20.03 17.22 -15.42
C ILE A 16 18.53 16.92 -15.53
N GLY A 17 17.76 17.76 -16.22
CA GLY A 17 16.34 17.53 -16.47
C GLY A 17 16.06 16.21 -17.22
N ARG A 18 16.88 15.90 -18.24
CA ARG A 18 16.74 14.62 -18.98
C ARG A 18 17.15 13.40 -18.15
N LEU A 19 18.17 13.52 -17.29
CA LEU A 19 18.60 12.44 -16.40
C LEU A 19 17.57 12.15 -15.30
N THR A 20 16.91 13.18 -14.76
CA THR A 20 15.81 13.01 -13.80
C THR A 20 14.58 12.39 -14.47
N ASP A 21 14.23 12.81 -15.69
CA ASP A 21 13.11 12.26 -16.45
C ASP A 21 13.34 10.78 -16.86
N GLN A 22 14.59 10.43 -17.19
CA GLN A 22 14.96 9.02 -17.45
C GLN A 22 14.90 8.17 -16.19
N LYS A 23 15.41 8.65 -15.06
CA LYS A 23 15.32 7.95 -13.78
C LYS A 23 13.86 7.72 -13.37
N GLU A 24 13.02 8.74 -13.49
CA GLU A 24 11.61 8.65 -13.17
C GLU A 24 10.84 7.71 -14.13
N LYS A 25 11.25 7.65 -15.39
CA LYS A 25 10.67 6.73 -16.38
C LYS A 25 11.05 5.28 -16.09
N VAL A 26 12.33 5.01 -15.79
CA VAL A 26 12.82 3.68 -15.39
C VAL A 26 12.14 3.24 -14.11
N TYR A 27 12.03 4.10 -13.11
CA TYR A 27 11.31 3.84 -11.86
C TYR A 27 9.83 3.52 -12.11
N ARG A 28 9.13 4.28 -12.94
CA ARG A 28 7.74 4.01 -13.33
C ARG A 28 7.57 2.67 -14.04
N ASP A 29 8.50 2.31 -14.91
CA ASP A 29 8.44 1.05 -15.66
C ASP A 29 8.78 -0.16 -14.77
N GLU A 30 9.74 -0.05 -13.84
CA GLU A 30 10.02 -1.05 -12.81
C GLU A 30 8.85 -1.19 -11.83
N TYR A 31 8.29 -0.09 -11.35
CA TYR A 31 7.10 -0.10 -10.50
C TYR A 31 5.92 -0.79 -11.20
N ARG A 32 5.67 -0.48 -12.48
CA ARG A 32 4.63 -1.15 -13.28
C ARG A 32 4.91 -2.65 -13.46
N LYS A 33 6.16 -3.02 -13.64
CA LYS A 33 6.60 -4.42 -13.82
C LYS A 33 6.46 -5.22 -12.52
N ASN A 34 6.85 -4.63 -11.39
CA ASN A 34 6.69 -5.20 -10.06
C ASN A 34 5.21 -5.24 -9.64
N LYS A 35 4.44 -4.20 -9.92
CA LYS A 35 2.99 -4.18 -9.72
C LYS A 35 2.27 -5.28 -10.52
N ARG A 36 2.72 -5.62 -11.73
CA ARG A 36 2.16 -6.75 -12.52
C ARG A 36 2.53 -8.10 -11.93
N ARG A 37 3.71 -8.27 -11.32
CA ARG A 37 4.15 -9.51 -10.65
C ARG A 37 3.42 -9.76 -9.35
N LEU A 38 3.02 -8.71 -8.64
CA LEU A 38 2.31 -8.77 -7.36
C LEU A 38 0.79 -8.76 -7.49
N ARG A 39 0.21 -8.64 -8.70
CA ARG A 39 -1.24 -8.67 -8.88
C ARG A 39 -1.79 -10.05 -8.58
N VAL A 40 -2.23 -10.22 -7.36
CA VAL A 40 -3.09 -11.33 -6.95
C VAL A 40 -4.51 -10.96 -7.35
N ALA A 41 -5.16 -11.81 -8.14
CA ALA A 41 -6.55 -11.58 -8.53
C ALA A 41 -7.45 -11.81 -7.31
N LEU A 42 -7.97 -10.73 -6.73
CA LEU A 42 -8.95 -10.77 -5.65
C LEU A 42 -10.36 -10.77 -6.21
N SER A 43 -11.23 -11.60 -5.66
CA SER A 43 -12.68 -11.49 -5.87
C SER A 43 -13.22 -10.19 -5.29
N ARG A 44 -14.45 -9.77 -5.67
CA ARG A 44 -15.07 -8.56 -5.11
C ARG A 44 -15.16 -8.62 -3.57
N GLN A 45 -15.52 -9.76 -3.00
CA GLN A 45 -15.61 -9.91 -1.55
C GLN A 45 -14.23 -9.78 -0.87
N GLU A 46 -13.18 -10.33 -1.48
CA GLU A 46 -11.81 -10.17 -0.98
C GLU A 46 -11.31 -8.72 -1.12
N GLN A 47 -11.71 -8.01 -2.19
CA GLN A 47 -11.41 -6.59 -2.35
C GLN A 47 -12.11 -5.73 -1.30
N LEU A 48 -13.39 -6.01 -1.01
CA LEU A 48 -14.14 -5.34 0.05
C LEU A 48 -13.53 -5.59 1.43
N ALA A 49 -13.16 -6.84 1.74
CA ALA A 49 -12.47 -7.18 2.99
C ALA A 49 -11.10 -6.49 3.09
N THR A 50 -10.36 -6.38 1.99
CA THR A 50 -9.10 -5.64 1.94
C THR A 50 -9.31 -4.15 2.25
N LEU A 51 -10.27 -3.51 1.59
CA LEU A 51 -10.59 -2.11 1.85
C LEU A 51 -11.08 -1.88 3.28
N TYR A 52 -11.84 -2.82 3.83
CA TYR A 52 -12.24 -2.77 5.23
C TYR A 52 -11.02 -2.72 6.16
N PHE A 53 -10.04 -3.62 5.98
CA PHE A 53 -8.85 -3.63 6.84
C PHE A 53 -7.94 -2.43 6.61
N MET A 54 -7.84 -1.92 5.38
CA MET A 54 -7.13 -0.65 5.13
C MET A 54 -7.80 0.54 5.82
N TYR A 55 -9.13 0.59 5.81
CA TYR A 55 -9.88 1.60 6.56
C TYR A 55 -9.63 1.47 8.07
N ARG A 56 -9.63 0.24 8.60
CA ARG A 56 -9.33 -0.03 10.01
C ARG A 56 -7.91 0.39 10.39
N MET A 57 -6.92 0.14 9.54
CA MET A 57 -5.54 0.61 9.74
C MET A 57 -5.49 2.12 9.86
N ALA A 58 -6.09 2.83 8.91
CA ALA A 58 -6.09 4.29 8.85
C ALA A 58 -6.94 4.98 9.92
N SER A 59 -7.68 4.23 10.74
CA SER A 59 -8.58 4.79 11.76
C SER A 59 -8.35 4.22 13.16
N VAL A 60 -7.38 3.33 13.35
CA VAL A 60 -7.22 2.58 14.61
C VAL A 60 -6.70 3.46 15.75
N ASP A 61 -5.95 4.49 15.47
CA ASP A 61 -5.44 5.49 16.41
C ASP A 61 -6.45 6.62 16.70
N GLY A 62 -7.57 6.65 15.96
CA GLY A 62 -8.62 7.67 16.07
C GLY A 62 -8.44 8.89 15.17
N GLU A 63 -7.35 8.96 14.42
CA GLU A 63 -7.09 9.96 13.39
C GLU A 63 -7.05 9.29 12.02
N PHE A 64 -7.71 9.88 11.03
CA PHE A 64 -7.58 9.45 9.64
C PHE A 64 -6.83 10.55 8.91
N ALA A 65 -5.50 10.45 8.87
CA ALA A 65 -4.64 11.45 8.28
C ALA A 65 -4.90 11.64 6.77
N ASP A 66 -4.64 12.82 6.23
CA ASP A 66 -4.92 13.11 4.80
C ASP A 66 -4.11 12.23 3.85
N ILE A 67 -2.89 11.84 4.24
CA ILE A 67 -2.04 10.94 3.44
C ILE A 67 -2.62 9.51 3.42
N GLU A 68 -3.20 9.04 4.53
CA GLU A 68 -3.87 7.75 4.63
C GLU A 68 -5.19 7.75 3.84
N LYS A 69 -5.98 8.83 3.93
CA LYS A 69 -7.17 9.03 3.09
C LYS A 69 -6.84 8.96 1.60
N HIS A 70 -5.71 9.57 1.21
CA HIS A 70 -5.25 9.52 -0.16
C HIS A 70 -4.86 8.09 -0.59
N ALA A 71 -4.10 7.36 0.25
CA ALA A 71 -3.71 5.98 0.00
C ALA A 71 -4.94 5.05 -0.07
N TYR A 72 -5.88 5.19 0.86
CA TYR A 72 -7.14 4.46 0.86
C TYR A 72 -7.98 4.72 -0.39
N THR A 73 -8.19 5.99 -0.74
CA THR A 73 -8.94 6.38 -1.94
C THR A 73 -8.29 5.83 -3.22
N LYS A 74 -6.97 5.83 -3.30
CA LYS A 74 -6.23 5.25 -4.42
C LYS A 74 -6.48 3.75 -4.55
N MET A 75 -6.58 3.03 -3.44
CA MET A 75 -6.91 1.61 -3.45
C MET A 75 -8.37 1.36 -3.83
N CYS A 76 -9.30 2.20 -3.38
CA CYS A 76 -10.70 2.18 -3.82
C CYS A 76 -10.81 2.31 -5.36
N VAL A 77 -10.06 3.24 -5.95
CA VAL A 77 -9.98 3.42 -7.41
C VAL A 77 -9.38 2.19 -8.10
N GLU A 78 -8.32 1.60 -7.54
CA GLU A 78 -7.65 0.41 -8.10
C GLU A 78 -8.61 -0.80 -8.15
N PHE A 79 -9.48 -0.95 -7.16
CA PHE A 79 -10.49 -2.01 -7.09
C PHE A 79 -11.81 -1.66 -7.78
N ALA A 80 -11.95 -0.45 -8.30
CA ALA A 80 -13.20 0.10 -8.85
C ALA A 80 -14.39 -0.01 -7.86
N ILE A 81 -14.12 0.28 -6.58
CA ILE A 81 -15.09 0.29 -5.48
C ILE A 81 -15.10 1.72 -4.92
N ALA A 82 -16.28 2.34 -4.86
CA ALA A 82 -16.39 3.68 -4.30
C ALA A 82 -16.17 3.65 -2.77
N PRO A 83 -15.55 4.68 -2.17
CA PRO A 83 -15.38 4.75 -0.72
C PRO A 83 -16.70 4.67 0.08
N ASN A 84 -17.81 5.05 -0.53
CA ASN A 84 -19.16 4.98 0.03
C ASN A 84 -20.00 3.82 -0.55
N ASP A 85 -19.35 2.79 -1.09
CA ASP A 85 -20.03 1.59 -1.58
C ASP A 85 -20.86 0.94 -0.45
N ALA A 86 -22.10 0.55 -0.75
CA ALA A 86 -23.03 0.07 0.25
C ALA A 86 -22.58 -1.24 0.93
N GLU A 87 -21.94 -2.15 0.19
CA GLU A 87 -21.40 -3.40 0.78
C GLU A 87 -20.18 -3.10 1.67
N LEU A 88 -19.31 -2.17 1.24
CA LEU A 88 -18.15 -1.73 2.03
C LEU A 88 -18.61 -1.06 3.33
N MET A 89 -19.60 -0.18 3.26
CA MET A 89 -20.18 0.44 4.45
C MET A 89 -20.83 -0.58 5.38
N THR A 90 -21.41 -1.63 4.82
CA THR A 90 -21.94 -2.74 5.63
C THR A 90 -20.81 -3.45 6.37
N PHE A 91 -19.67 -3.74 5.75
CA PHE A 91 -18.51 -4.34 6.42
C PHE A 91 -17.99 -3.43 7.54
N ILE A 92 -17.87 -2.13 7.28
CA ILE A 92 -17.41 -1.15 8.28
C ILE A 92 -18.36 -1.11 9.49
N THR A 93 -19.66 -1.21 9.27
CA THR A 93 -20.66 -1.17 10.33
C THR A 93 -20.76 -2.47 11.11
N MET A 94 -20.65 -3.63 10.43
CA MET A 94 -20.78 -4.95 11.06
C MET A 94 -19.49 -5.44 11.73
N GLY A 95 -18.34 -4.81 11.45
CA GLY A 95 -17.07 -5.13 12.07
C GLY A 95 -16.36 -6.36 11.47
N ASP A 96 -15.41 -6.91 12.22
CA ASP A 96 -14.36 -7.83 11.75
C ASP A 96 -14.84 -9.22 11.29
N VAL A 97 -15.99 -9.69 11.76
CA VAL A 97 -16.36 -11.11 11.65
C VAL A 97 -16.39 -11.60 10.20
N ILE A 98 -17.11 -10.89 9.33
CA ILE A 98 -17.25 -11.28 7.92
C ILE A 98 -15.95 -11.06 7.15
N PRO A 99 -15.28 -9.89 7.24
CA PRO A 99 -13.99 -9.67 6.59
C PRO A 99 -12.94 -10.71 7.00
N LEU A 100 -12.82 -11.05 8.28
CA LEU A 100 -11.87 -12.09 8.75
C LEU A 100 -12.18 -13.47 8.16
N GLN A 101 -13.45 -13.84 8.07
CA GLN A 101 -13.83 -15.12 7.47
C GLN A 101 -13.46 -15.16 5.97
N ILE A 102 -13.69 -14.07 5.24
CA ILE A 102 -13.30 -13.96 3.83
C ILE A 102 -11.79 -14.11 3.70
N LEU A 103 -10.98 -13.38 4.50
CA LEU A 103 -9.53 -13.47 4.43
C LEU A 103 -9.00 -14.85 4.83
N ARG A 104 -9.59 -15.50 5.84
CA ARG A 104 -9.21 -16.87 6.25
C ARG A 104 -9.36 -17.85 5.10
N ASN A 105 -10.36 -17.67 4.25
CA ASN A 105 -10.68 -18.56 3.13
C ASN A 105 -9.97 -18.16 1.82
N ALA A 106 -9.28 -17.03 1.79
CA ALA A 106 -8.69 -16.49 0.57
C ALA A 106 -7.45 -17.26 0.05
N GLY A 107 -6.84 -18.09 0.88
CA GLY A 107 -5.61 -18.82 0.59
C GLY A 107 -4.35 -17.98 0.77
N THR A 108 -3.23 -18.64 1.07
CA THR A 108 -1.98 -18.02 1.55
C THR A 108 -1.50 -16.84 0.72
N LYS A 109 -1.39 -17.00 -0.61
CA LYS A 109 -0.89 -15.90 -1.47
C LYS A 109 -1.72 -14.61 -1.41
N LYS A 110 -3.04 -14.74 -1.22
CA LYS A 110 -3.94 -13.60 -1.10
C LYS A 110 -3.86 -13.00 0.30
N GLN A 111 -3.73 -13.84 1.32
CA GLN A 111 -3.50 -13.42 2.70
C GLN A 111 -2.19 -12.62 2.80
N ASP A 112 -1.10 -13.12 2.22
CA ASP A 112 0.20 -12.44 2.17
C ASP A 112 0.09 -11.06 1.50
N TYR A 113 -0.61 -11.01 0.35
CA TYR A 113 -0.83 -9.76 -0.37
C TYR A 113 -1.64 -8.74 0.43
N ILE A 114 -2.72 -9.18 1.08
CA ILE A 114 -3.60 -8.31 1.86
C ILE A 114 -2.88 -7.80 3.12
N LEU A 115 -2.16 -8.68 3.82
CA LEU A 115 -1.34 -8.27 4.97
C LEU A 115 -0.26 -7.26 4.55
N GLY A 116 0.38 -7.49 3.40
CA GLY A 116 1.34 -6.53 2.83
C GLY A 116 0.72 -5.16 2.58
N LEU A 117 -0.53 -5.08 2.10
CA LEU A 117 -1.24 -3.81 1.93
C LEU A 117 -1.55 -3.13 3.27
N MET A 118 -1.88 -3.89 4.33
CA MET A 118 -2.06 -3.35 5.68
C MET A 118 -0.74 -2.76 6.21
N ILE A 119 0.38 -3.45 6.02
CA ILE A 119 1.71 -2.96 6.43
C ILE A 119 2.09 -1.69 5.64
N ILE A 120 1.81 -1.64 4.34
CA ILE A 120 2.04 -0.42 3.53
C ILE A 120 1.20 0.74 4.08
N MET A 121 -0.04 0.49 4.47
CA MET A 121 -0.92 1.52 5.02
C MET A 121 -0.36 2.08 6.34
N MET A 122 0.13 1.23 7.23
CA MET A 122 0.82 1.62 8.48
C MET A 122 2.05 2.52 8.22
N MET A 123 2.73 2.34 7.09
CA MET A 123 3.97 3.06 6.79
C MET A 123 3.76 4.37 6.03
N VAL A 124 2.54 4.67 5.59
CA VAL A 124 2.27 5.75 4.62
C VAL A 124 2.52 7.14 5.17
N ASP A 125 2.33 7.33 6.46
CA ASP A 125 2.54 8.61 7.17
C ASP A 125 3.90 8.70 7.88
N HIS A 126 4.75 7.66 7.78
CA HIS A 126 6.05 7.52 8.44
C HIS A 126 6.00 7.44 9.96
N LYS A 127 4.84 7.19 10.55
CA LYS A 127 4.66 6.90 11.96
C LYS A 127 4.17 5.46 12.10
N ILE A 128 4.69 4.75 13.06
CA ILE A 128 4.26 3.38 13.35
C ILE A 128 3.67 3.40 14.76
N GLU A 129 2.37 3.23 14.85
CA GLU A 129 1.66 3.24 16.12
C GLU A 129 1.47 1.82 16.66
N ASP A 130 1.52 1.67 18.00
CA ASP A 130 1.33 0.36 18.64
C ASP A 130 -0.05 -0.25 18.33
N ALA A 131 -1.06 0.59 18.13
CA ALA A 131 -2.41 0.17 17.76
C ALA A 131 -2.45 -0.49 16.38
N GLU A 132 -1.71 0.04 15.42
CA GLU A 132 -1.59 -0.53 14.07
C GLU A 132 -0.85 -1.86 14.08
N LEU A 133 0.29 -1.93 14.79
CA LEU A 133 1.04 -3.18 14.96
C LEU A 133 0.18 -4.27 15.61
N THR A 134 -0.61 -3.89 16.61
CA THR A 134 -1.57 -4.78 17.27
C THR A 134 -2.62 -5.28 16.30
N LEU A 135 -3.22 -4.40 15.49
CA LEU A 135 -4.24 -4.76 14.50
C LEU A 135 -3.67 -5.72 13.44
N ILE A 136 -2.45 -5.49 12.94
CA ILE A 136 -1.78 -6.40 12.01
C ILE A 136 -1.58 -7.78 12.65
N GLY A 137 -1.01 -7.82 13.86
CA GLY A 137 -0.75 -9.07 14.58
C GLY A 137 -2.02 -9.86 14.88
N GLU A 138 -3.07 -9.19 15.36
CA GLU A 138 -4.36 -9.82 15.62
C GLU A 138 -5.02 -10.36 14.35
N THR A 139 -5.01 -9.56 13.26
CA THR A 139 -5.57 -9.97 11.98
C THR A 139 -4.86 -11.20 11.47
N ALA A 140 -3.53 -11.19 11.41
CA ALA A 140 -2.70 -12.30 10.97
C ALA A 140 -2.99 -13.57 11.80
N PHE A 141 -3.02 -13.45 13.12
CA PHE A 141 -3.36 -14.57 14.01
C PHE A 141 -4.76 -15.12 13.75
N LYS A 142 -5.78 -14.24 13.63
CA LYS A 142 -7.18 -14.63 13.42
C LYS A 142 -7.40 -15.32 12.06
N ILE A 143 -6.60 -15.01 11.04
CA ILE A 143 -6.67 -15.68 9.73
C ILE A 143 -5.76 -16.90 9.61
N GLY A 144 -5.00 -17.22 10.66
CA GLY A 144 -4.20 -18.43 10.76
C GLY A 144 -2.79 -18.35 10.17
N MET A 145 -2.24 -17.14 10.04
CA MET A 145 -0.86 -16.95 9.59
C MET A 145 0.14 -17.24 10.71
N SER A 146 1.28 -17.83 10.38
CA SER A 146 2.37 -18.05 11.31
C SER A 146 3.16 -16.74 11.55
N ARG A 147 3.90 -16.68 12.65
CA ARG A 147 4.79 -15.55 12.95
C ARG A 147 5.87 -15.37 11.89
N GLU A 148 6.38 -16.48 11.37
CA GLU A 148 7.39 -16.51 10.31
C GLU A 148 6.84 -15.87 9.03
N GLN A 149 5.61 -16.22 8.61
CA GLN A 149 4.96 -15.62 7.45
C GLN A 149 4.79 -14.10 7.62
N VAL A 150 4.30 -13.66 8.78
CA VAL A 150 4.14 -12.22 9.07
C VAL A 150 5.47 -11.49 8.98
N ARG A 151 6.54 -12.08 9.54
CA ARG A 151 7.89 -11.52 9.48
C ARG A 151 8.41 -11.43 8.05
N GLU A 152 8.30 -12.50 7.27
CA GLU A 152 8.74 -12.52 5.86
C GLU A 152 8.04 -11.44 5.03
N ILE A 153 6.73 -11.26 5.20
CA ILE A 153 5.96 -10.21 4.51
C ILE A 153 6.42 -8.83 4.96
N SER A 154 6.62 -8.63 6.27
CA SER A 154 7.10 -7.36 6.81
C SER A 154 8.48 -7.00 6.25
N ASP A 155 9.42 -7.94 6.24
CA ASP A 155 10.77 -7.74 5.71
C ASP A 155 10.72 -7.39 4.21
N GLN A 156 9.89 -8.08 3.42
CA GLN A 156 9.70 -7.79 1.99
C GLN A 156 9.11 -6.40 1.73
N VAL A 157 8.11 -5.99 2.51
CA VAL A 157 7.49 -4.67 2.38
C VAL A 157 8.48 -3.57 2.77
N MET A 158 9.22 -3.76 3.87
CA MET A 158 10.24 -2.81 4.33
C MET A 158 11.37 -2.66 3.30
N GLU A 159 11.82 -3.75 2.69
CA GLU A 159 12.82 -3.69 1.63
C GLU A 159 12.32 -2.94 0.39
N MET A 160 11.09 -3.21 -0.07
CA MET A 160 10.48 -2.47 -1.18
C MET A 160 10.35 -0.98 -0.87
N TYR A 161 9.97 -0.65 0.37
CA TYR A 161 9.85 0.74 0.80
C TYR A 161 11.20 1.45 0.82
N ALA A 162 12.24 0.82 1.37
CA ALA A 162 13.59 1.38 1.40
C ALA A 162 14.15 1.65 0.00
N GLN A 163 13.86 0.76 -0.98
CA GLN A 163 14.23 0.96 -2.39
C GLN A 163 13.47 2.10 -3.06
N SER A 164 12.26 2.41 -2.60
CA SER A 164 11.45 3.49 -3.17
C SER A 164 11.84 4.89 -2.69
N CYS A 165 12.59 4.99 -1.59
CA CYS A 165 13.05 6.24 -0.99
C CYS A 165 14.46 6.66 -1.48
N GLN A 166 15.13 5.86 -2.32
CA GLN A 166 16.44 6.17 -2.93
C GLN A 166 16.26 6.80 -4.32
#